data_3fd1dc8f3f34b4d849e31478aa7cd064
#
_entry.id   3fd1dc8f3f34b4d849e31478aa7cd064
#
_cell.length_a   1.000
_cell.length_b   1.000
_cell.length_c   1.000
_cell.angle_alpha   90.00
_cell.angle_beta   90.00
_cell.angle_gamma   90.00
#
_symmetry.space_group_name_H-M   'P 1'
#
loop_
_entity.id
_entity.type
_entity.pdbx_description
1 polymer ?
#
loop_
_entity_poly.entity_id
_entity_poly.type
_entity_poly.pdbx_seq_one_letter_code
_entity_poly.pdbx_strand_id
1 'polypeptide(L)'
;QEQDRKWQELRRLLESDLIRGRKLIVFTEHRDTLEYLEKRLSTFLGRPEAVVVLHGGLSREERRLRQARFAQDPKVALLVATDAAGEGVNLQQAHLMVNYDLPWNPSRLEQRFGRIHRIGQTEVCHMWNLVAANTREGEVYLRLLEKLEEQSRDLGGRVFDVLGQLFQDHPLRDLLIEAIRYGEDPEVRARLFRKVEGAVDRKRLLALLEG
;
A
#
# COMPACT_ATOMS: atom_id res chain seq x y z
N GLN A 1 7.79 12.86 14.98
CA GLN A 1 8.33 13.56 13.80
C GLN A 1 8.02 12.83 12.48
N GLU A 2 8.23 11.51 12.39
CA GLU A 2 7.94 10.73 11.15
C GLU A 2 6.44 10.60 10.89
N GLN A 3 5.65 10.24 11.89
CA GLN A 3 4.19 10.19 11.79
C GLN A 3 3.58 11.53 11.38
N ASP A 4 4.14 12.65 11.84
CA ASP A 4 3.66 13.97 11.45
C ASP A 4 3.93 14.28 9.97
N ARG A 5 5.07 13.86 9.43
CA ARG A 5 5.38 14.01 8.01
C ARG A 5 4.45 13.15 7.14
N LYS A 6 4.27 11.88 7.46
CA LYS A 6 3.33 11.00 6.75
C LYS A 6 1.91 11.53 6.81
N TRP A 7 1.50 12.05 7.96
CA TRP A 7 0.19 12.71 8.09
C TRP A 7 0.07 13.93 7.17
N GLN A 8 1.08 14.78 7.09
CA GLN A 8 1.06 15.95 6.21
C GLN A 8 0.97 15.56 4.74
N GLU A 9 1.68 14.51 4.31
CA GLU A 9 1.57 13.99 2.94
C GLU A 9 0.18 13.40 2.66
N LEU A 10 -0.37 12.62 3.57
CA LEU A 10 -1.74 12.12 3.44
C LEU A 10 -2.75 13.28 3.36
N ARG A 11 -2.60 14.28 4.18
CA ARG A 11 -3.45 15.48 4.15
C ARG A 11 -3.39 16.20 2.80
N ARG A 12 -2.20 16.41 2.24
CA ARG A 12 -2.03 17.00 0.90
C ARG A 12 -2.75 16.20 -0.18
N LEU A 13 -2.67 14.87 -0.12
CA LEU A 13 -3.42 13.99 -1.03
C LEU A 13 -4.94 14.20 -0.87
N LEU A 14 -5.43 14.25 0.37
CA LEU A 14 -6.87 14.45 0.64
C LEU A 14 -7.39 15.80 0.16
N GLU A 15 -6.56 16.83 0.16
CA GLU A 15 -6.87 18.17 -0.33
C GLU A 15 -6.80 18.28 -1.87
N SER A 16 -6.22 17.27 -2.54
CA SER A 16 -6.08 17.27 -4.00
C SER A 16 -7.40 17.03 -4.74
N ASP A 17 -7.53 17.60 -5.93
CA ASP A 17 -8.71 17.40 -6.79
C ASP A 17 -8.88 15.96 -7.24
N LEU A 18 -7.79 15.17 -7.26
CA LEU A 18 -7.81 13.76 -7.64
C LEU A 18 -8.66 12.91 -6.69
N ILE A 19 -8.71 13.27 -5.41
CA ILE A 19 -9.45 12.52 -4.36
C ILE A 19 -10.83 13.11 -4.12
N ARG A 20 -11.05 14.36 -4.48
CA ARG A 20 -12.32 15.06 -4.20
C ARG A 20 -13.52 14.30 -4.77
N GLY A 21 -14.47 13.95 -3.90
CA GLY A 21 -15.69 13.23 -4.25
C GLY A 21 -15.51 11.75 -4.57
N ARG A 22 -14.32 11.20 -4.33
CA ARG A 22 -13.99 9.78 -4.58
C ARG A 22 -13.74 9.05 -3.28
N LYS A 23 -13.97 7.73 -3.29
CA LYS A 23 -13.67 6.87 -2.14
C LYS A 23 -12.18 6.52 -2.14
N LEU A 24 -11.56 6.65 -0.96
CA LEU A 24 -10.14 6.34 -0.75
C LEU A 24 -9.98 5.26 0.32
N ILE A 25 -9.08 4.33 0.08
CA ILE A 25 -8.67 3.32 1.07
C ILE A 25 -7.28 3.68 1.58
N VAL A 26 -7.11 3.65 2.89
CA VAL A 26 -5.81 3.80 3.56
C VAL A 26 -5.47 2.52 4.28
N PHE A 27 -4.38 1.87 3.87
CA PHE A 27 -3.86 0.66 4.51
C PHE A 27 -2.74 0.97 5.49
N THR A 28 -2.75 0.25 6.62
CA THR A 28 -1.67 0.22 7.60
C THR A 28 -1.48 -1.21 8.13
N GLU A 29 -0.27 -1.56 8.58
CA GLU A 29 -0.03 -2.86 9.24
C GLU A 29 -0.51 -2.86 10.69
N HIS A 30 -0.48 -1.69 11.36
CA HIS A 30 -0.59 -1.58 12.81
C HIS A 30 -1.93 -1.02 13.26
N ARG A 31 -2.51 -1.64 14.28
CA ARG A 31 -3.78 -1.20 14.86
C ARG A 31 -3.69 0.18 15.49
N ASP A 32 -2.60 0.47 16.21
CA ASP A 32 -2.41 1.78 16.84
C ASP A 32 -2.36 2.92 15.80
N THR A 33 -1.73 2.64 14.64
CA THR A 33 -1.72 3.57 13.51
C THR A 33 -3.12 3.73 12.92
N LEU A 34 -3.91 2.67 12.82
CA LEU A 34 -5.29 2.73 12.35
C LEU A 34 -6.13 3.63 13.27
N GLU A 35 -6.05 3.44 14.59
CA GLU A 35 -6.78 4.25 15.58
C GLU A 35 -6.34 5.73 15.55
N TYR A 36 -5.04 5.98 15.39
CA TYR A 36 -4.49 7.32 15.18
C TYR A 36 -5.07 7.97 13.91
N LEU A 37 -5.10 7.24 12.80
CA LEU A 37 -5.62 7.72 11.52
C LEU A 37 -7.12 7.97 11.57
N GLU A 38 -7.91 7.08 12.17
CA GLU A 38 -9.35 7.25 12.36
C GLU A 38 -9.65 8.58 13.06
N LYS A 39 -8.97 8.84 14.18
CA LYS A 39 -9.14 10.08 14.95
C LYS A 39 -8.73 11.32 14.16
N ARG A 40 -7.57 11.27 13.52
CA ARG A 40 -7.05 12.41 12.73
C ARG A 40 -7.92 12.72 11.52
N LEU A 41 -8.32 11.69 10.76
CA LEU A 41 -9.16 11.83 9.57
C LEU A 41 -10.57 12.33 9.93
N SER A 42 -11.18 11.81 10.99
CA SER A 42 -12.47 12.25 11.48
C SER A 42 -12.45 13.74 11.88
N THR A 43 -11.39 14.16 12.57
CA THR A 43 -11.20 15.56 12.94
C THR A 43 -10.97 16.45 11.72
N PHE A 44 -10.12 15.99 10.79
CA PHE A 44 -9.80 16.76 9.58
C PHE A 44 -11.03 16.96 8.67
N LEU A 45 -11.84 15.92 8.50
CA LEU A 45 -13.06 16.00 7.71
C LEU A 45 -14.21 16.72 8.41
N GLY A 46 -14.14 16.85 9.75
CA GLY A 46 -15.24 17.37 10.57
C GLY A 46 -16.50 16.49 10.54
N ARG A 47 -16.39 15.26 10.05
CA ARG A 47 -17.49 14.30 9.85
C ARG A 47 -17.00 12.89 10.21
N PRO A 48 -17.14 12.46 11.47
CA PRO A 48 -16.71 11.13 11.90
C PRO A 48 -17.37 9.98 11.10
N GLU A 49 -18.60 10.17 10.66
CA GLU A 49 -19.36 9.23 9.85
C GLU A 49 -18.75 8.99 8.44
N ALA A 50 -17.90 9.90 7.98
CA ALA A 50 -17.23 9.77 6.68
C ALA A 50 -16.07 8.76 6.69
N VAL A 51 -15.64 8.30 7.87
CA VAL A 51 -14.54 7.37 8.05
C VAL A 51 -15.06 6.03 8.56
N VAL A 52 -14.71 4.96 7.87
CA VAL A 52 -14.98 3.58 8.29
C VAL A 52 -13.65 2.88 8.54
N VAL A 53 -13.58 2.07 9.58
CA VAL A 53 -12.38 1.31 9.92
C VAL A 53 -12.61 -0.19 9.85
N LEU A 54 -11.62 -0.94 9.33
CA LEU A 54 -11.60 -2.40 9.30
C LEU A 54 -10.31 -2.92 9.94
N HIS A 55 -10.45 -3.78 10.94
CA HIS A 55 -9.30 -4.42 11.61
C HIS A 55 -9.62 -5.86 12.00
N GLY A 56 -8.58 -6.63 12.29
CA GLY A 56 -8.71 -8.07 12.58
C GLY A 56 -9.53 -8.43 13.81
N GLY A 57 -9.72 -7.49 14.77
CA GLY A 57 -10.52 -7.69 15.96
C GLY A 57 -12.04 -7.60 15.76
N LEU A 58 -12.50 -7.23 14.56
CA LEU A 58 -13.93 -7.20 14.23
C LEU A 58 -14.45 -8.60 13.91
N SER A 59 -15.69 -8.89 14.32
CA SER A 59 -16.41 -10.08 13.89
C SER A 59 -16.62 -10.07 12.37
N ARG A 60 -16.93 -11.24 11.81
CA ARG A 60 -17.23 -11.37 10.37
C ARG A 60 -18.43 -10.52 9.97
N GLU A 61 -19.44 -10.44 10.82
CA GLU A 61 -20.63 -9.64 10.55
C GLU A 61 -20.35 -8.13 10.58
N GLU A 62 -19.62 -7.65 11.59
CA GLU A 62 -19.21 -6.24 11.67
C GLU A 62 -18.38 -5.84 10.46
N ARG A 63 -17.43 -6.69 10.03
CA ARG A 63 -16.65 -6.43 8.82
C ARG A 63 -17.52 -6.31 7.59
N ARG A 64 -18.48 -7.20 7.42
CA ARG A 64 -19.44 -7.18 6.31
C ARG A 64 -20.29 -5.91 6.32
N LEU A 65 -20.81 -5.50 7.47
CA LEU A 65 -21.62 -4.27 7.62
C LEU A 65 -20.81 -3.03 7.30
N ARG A 66 -19.59 -2.93 7.83
CA ARG A 66 -18.69 -1.77 7.58
C ARG A 66 -18.25 -1.71 6.12
N GLN A 67 -17.99 -2.84 5.49
CA GLN A 67 -17.68 -2.93 4.06
C GLN A 67 -18.88 -2.47 3.21
N ALA A 68 -20.08 -2.95 3.51
CA ALA A 68 -21.30 -2.53 2.82
C ALA A 68 -21.54 -1.02 2.99
N ARG A 69 -21.31 -0.48 4.19
CA ARG A 69 -21.40 0.95 4.45
C ARG A 69 -20.40 1.75 3.61
N PHE A 70 -19.14 1.31 3.55
CA PHE A 70 -18.13 1.95 2.68
C PHE A 70 -18.57 1.92 1.21
N ALA A 71 -19.10 0.80 0.73
CA ALA A 71 -19.51 0.64 -0.66
C ALA A 71 -20.72 1.49 -1.05
N GLN A 72 -21.74 1.55 -0.18
CA GLN A 72 -23.09 2.03 -0.53
C GLN A 72 -23.42 3.41 0.03
N ASP A 73 -22.84 3.80 1.18
CA ASP A 73 -23.13 5.10 1.80
C ASP A 73 -22.33 6.21 1.12
N PRO A 74 -22.99 7.18 0.44
CA PRO A 74 -22.30 8.29 -0.20
C PRO A 74 -21.64 9.26 0.79
N LYS A 75 -22.04 9.23 2.06
CA LYS A 75 -21.43 10.04 3.12
C LYS A 75 -20.07 9.49 3.56
N VAL A 76 -19.80 8.21 3.33
CA VAL A 76 -18.53 7.57 3.67
C VAL A 76 -17.53 7.83 2.53
N ALA A 77 -16.47 8.56 2.85
CA ALA A 77 -15.40 8.91 1.92
C ALA A 77 -14.15 8.04 2.07
N LEU A 78 -13.85 7.62 3.30
CA LEU A 78 -12.60 6.95 3.65
C LEU A 78 -12.83 5.60 4.32
N LEU A 79 -12.00 4.63 3.94
CA LEU A 79 -11.85 3.37 4.64
C LEU A 79 -10.40 3.27 5.13
N VAL A 80 -10.19 3.08 6.43
CA VAL A 80 -8.88 2.74 6.99
C VAL A 80 -8.88 1.28 7.38
N ALA A 81 -7.94 0.52 6.86
CA ALA A 81 -7.91 -0.93 7.06
C ALA A 81 -6.53 -1.45 7.47
N THR A 82 -6.50 -2.45 8.34
CA THR A 82 -5.30 -3.28 8.54
C THR A 82 -5.30 -4.45 7.57
N ASP A 83 -4.11 -5.00 7.28
CA ASP A 83 -3.97 -6.15 6.38
C ASP A 83 -4.80 -7.35 6.84
N ALA A 84 -4.83 -7.62 8.14
CA ALA A 84 -5.61 -8.72 8.71
C ALA A 84 -7.13 -8.61 8.44
N ALA A 85 -7.65 -7.42 8.29
CA ALA A 85 -9.07 -7.19 7.98
C ALA A 85 -9.34 -7.14 6.47
N GLY A 86 -8.31 -6.83 5.69
CA GLY A 86 -8.39 -6.73 4.24
C GLY A 86 -8.52 -8.07 3.52
N GLU A 87 -8.19 -9.19 4.19
CA GLU A 87 -8.29 -10.50 3.56
C GLU A 87 -9.74 -10.86 3.21
N GLY A 88 -9.95 -11.24 1.93
CA GLY A 88 -11.27 -11.63 1.42
C GLY A 88 -12.26 -10.48 1.14
N VAL A 89 -11.88 -9.24 1.42
CA VAL A 89 -12.75 -8.06 1.20
C VAL A 89 -12.62 -7.56 -0.24
N ASN A 90 -13.75 -7.36 -0.92
CA ASN A 90 -13.81 -6.72 -2.23
C ASN A 90 -14.03 -5.21 -2.06
N LEU A 91 -13.10 -4.40 -2.53
CA LEU A 91 -13.14 -2.94 -2.40
C LEU A 91 -13.11 -2.24 -3.77
N GLN A 92 -13.60 -2.89 -4.81
CA GLN A 92 -13.63 -2.37 -6.19
C GLN A 92 -14.43 -1.07 -6.37
N GLN A 93 -15.25 -0.68 -5.40
CA GLN A 93 -15.93 0.61 -5.38
C GLN A 93 -14.95 1.79 -5.22
N ALA A 94 -13.75 1.52 -4.73
CA ALA A 94 -12.66 2.47 -4.70
C ALA A 94 -11.59 2.06 -5.72
N HIS A 95 -11.01 3.05 -6.37
CA HIS A 95 -9.85 2.88 -7.25
C HIS A 95 -8.64 3.69 -6.77
N LEU A 96 -8.77 4.29 -5.60
CA LEU A 96 -7.73 5.10 -4.94
C LEU A 96 -7.30 4.43 -3.64
N MET A 97 -5.99 4.25 -3.47
CA MET A 97 -5.42 3.59 -2.31
C MET A 97 -4.15 4.28 -1.84
N VAL A 98 -4.00 4.43 -0.53
CA VAL A 98 -2.77 4.88 0.12
C VAL A 98 -2.24 3.77 1.03
N ASN A 99 -0.99 3.40 0.86
CA ASN A 99 -0.25 2.62 1.84
C ASN A 99 0.43 3.60 2.81
N TYR A 100 -0.14 3.75 4.00
CA TYR A 100 0.39 4.65 5.04
C TYR A 100 1.71 4.15 5.61
N ASP A 101 1.84 2.84 5.71
CA ASP A 101 3.09 2.12 5.91
C ASP A 101 3.23 1.00 4.88
N LEU A 102 4.47 0.63 4.59
CA LEU A 102 4.77 -0.41 3.62
C LEU A 102 5.06 -1.72 4.34
N PRO A 103 4.39 -2.81 3.95
CA PRO A 103 4.63 -4.11 4.54
C PRO A 103 6.00 -4.65 4.12
N TRP A 104 6.71 -5.30 5.05
CA TRP A 104 7.99 -5.95 4.76
C TRP A 104 7.84 -7.21 3.91
N ASN A 105 6.62 -7.71 3.76
CA ASN A 105 6.28 -8.80 2.84
C ASN A 105 5.65 -8.22 1.57
N PRO A 106 6.32 -8.35 0.40
CA PRO A 106 5.82 -7.80 -0.87
C PRO A 106 4.49 -8.43 -1.31
N SER A 107 4.20 -9.68 -0.93
CA SER A 107 2.89 -10.31 -1.20
C SER A 107 1.72 -9.53 -0.57
N ARG A 108 1.96 -8.80 0.50
CA ARG A 108 0.92 -7.94 1.09
C ARG A 108 0.61 -6.72 0.23
N LEU A 109 1.62 -6.12 -0.44
CA LEU A 109 1.38 -5.06 -1.42
C LEU A 109 0.54 -5.59 -2.60
N GLU A 110 0.88 -6.76 -3.12
CA GLU A 110 0.11 -7.48 -4.13
C GLU A 110 -1.33 -7.68 -3.66
N GLN A 111 -1.54 -8.23 -2.47
CA GLN A 111 -2.87 -8.43 -1.90
C GLN A 111 -3.64 -7.12 -1.71
N ARG A 112 -3.00 -6.05 -1.22
CA ARG A 112 -3.62 -4.73 -1.08
C ARG A 112 -4.08 -4.19 -2.43
N PHE A 113 -3.18 -4.21 -3.42
CA PHE A 113 -3.50 -3.74 -4.77
C PHE A 113 -4.63 -4.54 -5.41
N GLY A 114 -4.62 -5.87 -5.27
CA GLY A 114 -5.67 -6.75 -5.75
C GLY A 114 -7.05 -6.52 -5.12
N ARG A 115 -7.19 -5.67 -4.09
CA ARG A 115 -8.50 -5.28 -3.54
C ARG A 115 -9.23 -4.26 -4.40
N ILE A 116 -8.49 -3.40 -5.09
CA ILE A 116 -9.04 -2.35 -5.95
C ILE A 116 -8.88 -2.68 -7.43
N HIS A 117 -7.79 -3.35 -7.83
CA HIS A 117 -7.50 -3.74 -9.21
C HIS A 117 -7.93 -5.18 -9.47
N ARG A 118 -9.06 -5.36 -10.13
CA ARG A 118 -9.63 -6.66 -10.49
C ARG A 118 -10.28 -6.60 -11.87
N ILE A 119 -10.54 -7.78 -12.44
CA ILE A 119 -11.36 -7.92 -13.66
C ILE A 119 -12.70 -7.23 -13.46
N GLY A 120 -13.04 -6.31 -14.35
CA GLY A 120 -14.27 -5.49 -14.28
C GLY A 120 -14.09 -4.10 -13.67
N GLN A 121 -12.89 -3.74 -13.19
CA GLN A 121 -12.58 -2.36 -12.83
C GLN A 121 -12.46 -1.48 -14.08
N THR A 122 -13.29 -0.45 -14.17
CA THR A 122 -13.33 0.48 -15.29
C THR A 122 -12.51 1.74 -15.08
N GLU A 123 -12.17 2.03 -13.84
CA GLU A 123 -11.42 3.23 -13.46
C GLU A 123 -9.91 2.93 -13.34
N VAL A 124 -9.09 3.93 -13.60
CA VAL A 124 -7.65 3.85 -13.37
C VAL A 124 -7.38 3.77 -11.87
N CYS A 125 -6.74 2.69 -11.44
CA CYS A 125 -6.36 2.52 -10.05
C CYS A 125 -5.08 3.31 -9.73
N HIS A 126 -5.14 4.15 -8.69
CA HIS A 126 -3.98 4.88 -8.18
C HIS A 126 -3.59 4.34 -6.81
N MET A 127 -2.31 4.10 -6.63
CA MET A 127 -1.72 3.66 -5.38
C MET A 127 -0.59 4.60 -4.96
N TRP A 128 -0.72 5.21 -3.79
CA TRP A 128 0.34 6.01 -3.18
C TRP A 128 0.99 5.26 -2.05
N ASN A 129 2.31 5.34 -1.98
CA ASN A 129 3.11 4.70 -0.96
C ASN A 129 3.83 5.77 -0.14
N LEU A 130 3.52 5.87 1.15
CA LEU A 130 4.18 6.80 2.05
C LEU A 130 5.45 6.14 2.63
N VAL A 131 6.59 6.52 2.11
CA VAL A 131 7.89 5.97 2.47
C VAL A 131 8.68 6.96 3.29
N ALA A 132 9.32 6.50 4.36
CA ALA A 132 10.31 7.29 5.09
C ALA A 132 11.63 7.34 4.29
N ALA A 133 11.70 8.22 3.31
CA ALA A 133 12.81 8.32 2.36
C ALA A 133 14.18 8.62 2.99
N ASN A 134 14.18 9.11 4.23
CA ASN A 134 15.40 9.43 4.99
C ASN A 134 15.87 8.26 5.89
N THR A 135 15.33 7.08 5.71
CA THR A 135 15.77 5.86 6.40
C THR A 135 16.44 4.91 5.41
N ARG A 136 17.34 4.06 5.89
CA ARG A 136 18.10 3.12 5.07
C ARG A 136 17.20 2.08 4.40
N GLU A 137 16.25 1.56 5.13
CA GLU A 137 15.21 0.66 4.61
C GLU A 137 14.29 1.38 3.63
N GLY A 138 13.99 2.66 3.88
CA GLY A 138 13.21 3.51 2.99
C GLY A 138 13.88 3.71 1.63
N GLU A 139 15.20 3.89 1.57
CA GLU A 139 15.96 3.97 0.31
C GLU A 139 15.83 2.67 -0.51
N VAL A 140 15.91 1.51 0.13
CA VAL A 140 15.73 0.21 -0.53
C VAL A 140 14.30 0.06 -1.06
N TYR A 141 13.31 0.49 -0.28
CA TYR A 141 11.91 0.49 -0.71
C TYR A 141 11.65 1.43 -1.88
N LEU A 142 12.20 2.65 -1.83
CA LEU A 142 12.08 3.59 -2.93
C LEU A 142 12.64 3.00 -4.22
N ARG A 143 13.80 2.35 -4.15
CA ARG A 143 14.40 1.70 -5.30
C ARG A 143 13.51 0.59 -5.86
N LEU A 144 12.88 -0.20 -5.01
CA LEU A 144 11.89 -1.19 -5.41
C LEU A 144 10.70 -0.56 -6.14
N LEU A 145 10.11 0.48 -5.54
CA LEU A 145 8.94 1.16 -6.11
C LEU A 145 9.24 1.82 -7.47
N GLU A 146 10.40 2.47 -7.60
CA GLU A 146 10.87 3.04 -8.87
C GLU A 146 10.96 1.96 -9.96
N LYS A 147 11.55 0.80 -9.64
CA LYS A 147 11.66 -0.31 -10.60
C LYS A 147 10.30 -0.90 -10.96
N LEU A 148 9.41 -1.05 -10.00
CA LEU A 148 8.04 -1.50 -10.26
C LEU A 148 7.29 -0.51 -11.14
N GLU A 149 7.44 0.79 -10.93
CA GLU A 149 6.82 1.82 -11.75
C GLU A 149 7.36 1.80 -13.19
N GLU A 150 8.69 1.66 -13.38
CA GLU A 150 9.29 1.50 -14.71
C GLU A 150 8.67 0.31 -15.45
N GLN A 151 8.56 -0.85 -14.79
CA GLN A 151 8.02 -2.05 -15.40
C GLN A 151 6.49 -1.96 -15.61
N SER A 152 5.76 -1.26 -14.75
CA SER A 152 4.31 -1.13 -14.85
C SER A 152 3.88 -0.30 -16.06
N ARG A 153 4.72 0.57 -16.57
CA ARG A 153 4.45 1.34 -17.80
C ARG A 153 4.29 0.41 -19.01
N ASP A 154 5.06 -0.67 -19.05
CA ASP A 154 5.06 -1.63 -20.16
C ASP A 154 4.07 -2.79 -19.94
N LEU A 155 3.95 -3.26 -18.69
CA LEU A 155 3.22 -4.48 -18.31
C LEU A 155 1.89 -4.20 -17.61
N GLY A 156 1.59 -2.93 -17.33
CA GLY A 156 0.41 -2.52 -16.57
C GLY A 156 0.43 -3.00 -15.12
N GLY A 157 -0.72 -3.02 -14.48
CA GLY A 157 -0.87 -3.45 -13.08
C GLY A 157 -0.48 -4.90 -12.80
N ARG A 158 -0.31 -5.73 -13.82
CA ARG A 158 0.10 -7.14 -13.72
C ARG A 158 1.43 -7.35 -12.98
N VAL A 159 2.29 -6.34 -12.95
CA VAL A 159 3.54 -6.37 -12.16
C VAL A 159 3.29 -6.64 -10.68
N PHE A 160 2.16 -6.17 -10.16
CA PHE A 160 1.79 -6.37 -8.77
C PHE A 160 1.26 -7.78 -8.47
N ASP A 161 0.84 -8.53 -9.49
CA ASP A 161 0.30 -9.89 -9.33
C ASP A 161 1.37 -10.93 -9.01
N VAL A 162 2.65 -10.60 -9.20
CA VAL A 162 3.80 -11.51 -9.03
C VAL A 162 4.83 -11.04 -8.01
N LEU A 163 4.53 -9.97 -7.24
CA LEU A 163 5.48 -9.37 -6.28
C LEU A 163 6.01 -10.38 -5.27
N GLY A 164 5.14 -11.23 -4.73
CA GLY A 164 5.54 -12.26 -3.78
C GLY A 164 6.54 -13.25 -4.35
N GLN A 165 6.43 -13.58 -5.62
CA GLN A 165 7.29 -14.53 -6.32
C GLN A 165 8.66 -13.92 -6.67
N LEU A 166 8.72 -12.61 -6.93
CA LEU A 166 9.98 -11.91 -7.24
C LEU A 166 11.01 -12.00 -6.11
N PHE A 167 10.55 -12.08 -4.88
CA PHE A 167 11.41 -12.08 -3.70
C PHE A 167 11.50 -13.44 -2.99
N GLN A 168 11.21 -14.56 -3.68
CA GLN A 168 11.34 -15.89 -3.10
C GLN A 168 12.80 -16.24 -2.73
N ASP A 169 13.76 -15.93 -3.61
CA ASP A 169 15.18 -16.25 -3.40
C ASP A 169 15.87 -15.31 -2.41
N HIS A 170 15.41 -14.06 -2.35
CA HIS A 170 15.94 -13.03 -1.46
C HIS A 170 14.76 -12.29 -0.82
N PRO A 171 14.26 -12.76 0.34
CA PRO A 171 13.13 -12.13 1.01
C PRO A 171 13.36 -10.63 1.23
N LEU A 172 12.41 -9.79 0.81
CA LEU A 172 12.51 -8.34 0.96
C LEU A 172 12.77 -7.94 2.41
N ARG A 173 12.18 -8.66 3.37
CA ARG A 173 12.43 -8.48 4.79
C ARG A 173 13.93 -8.54 5.14
N ASP A 174 14.65 -9.52 4.58
CA ASP A 174 16.07 -9.73 4.88
C ASP A 174 16.92 -8.60 4.27
N LEU A 175 16.55 -8.12 3.08
CA LEU A 175 17.18 -6.95 2.46
C LEU A 175 16.97 -5.68 3.29
N LEU A 176 15.77 -5.48 3.85
CA LEU A 176 15.46 -4.34 4.70
C LEU A 176 16.22 -4.42 6.04
N ILE A 177 16.31 -5.60 6.66
CA ILE A 177 17.09 -5.82 7.88
C ILE A 177 18.59 -5.53 7.62
N GLU A 178 19.11 -6.00 6.49
CA GLU A 178 20.50 -5.75 6.09
C GLU A 178 20.74 -4.24 5.87
N ALA A 179 19.78 -3.53 5.27
CA ALA A 179 19.82 -2.07 5.10
C ALA A 179 19.86 -1.33 6.43
N ILE A 180 19.02 -1.71 7.39
CA ILE A 180 18.99 -1.10 8.73
C ILE A 180 20.33 -1.29 9.45
N ARG A 181 20.90 -2.48 9.38
CA ARG A 181 22.13 -2.84 10.11
C ARG A 181 23.40 -2.25 9.49
N TYR A 182 23.50 -2.29 8.18
CA TYR A 182 24.75 -2.06 7.46
C TYR A 182 24.65 -1.04 6.30
N GLY A 183 23.47 -0.45 6.06
CA GLY A 183 23.23 0.44 4.91
C GLY A 183 23.99 1.78 4.95
N GLU A 184 24.76 2.07 6.02
CA GLU A 184 25.73 3.19 6.04
C GLU A 184 26.92 2.92 5.13
N ASP A 185 27.29 1.65 4.97
CA ASP A 185 28.36 1.23 4.07
C ASP A 185 27.88 1.37 2.61
N PRO A 186 28.58 2.21 1.78
CA PRO A 186 28.20 2.41 0.39
C PRO A 186 28.24 1.12 -0.45
N GLU A 187 29.14 0.18 -0.14
CA GLU A 187 29.23 -1.09 -0.86
C GLU A 187 28.03 -2.00 -0.54
N VAL A 188 27.64 -2.06 0.72
CA VAL A 188 26.44 -2.79 1.16
C VAL A 188 25.21 -2.22 0.49
N ARG A 189 25.04 -0.89 0.51
CA ARG A 189 23.91 -0.20 -0.13
C ARG A 189 23.84 -0.49 -1.62
N ALA A 190 24.97 -0.37 -2.34
CA ALA A 190 25.05 -0.68 -3.77
C ALA A 190 24.70 -2.15 -4.07
N ARG A 191 25.11 -3.07 -3.21
CA ARG A 191 24.76 -4.49 -3.32
C ARG A 191 23.26 -4.73 -3.12
N LEU A 192 22.65 -4.08 -2.13
CA LEU A 192 21.20 -4.17 -1.88
C LEU A 192 20.40 -3.65 -3.06
N PHE A 193 20.78 -2.51 -3.63
CA PHE A 193 20.13 -1.95 -4.81
C PHE A 193 20.21 -2.91 -6.01
N ARG A 194 21.39 -3.51 -6.27
CA ARG A 194 21.53 -4.51 -7.34
C ARG A 194 20.65 -5.74 -7.11
N LYS A 195 20.48 -6.20 -5.86
CA LYS A 195 19.58 -7.32 -5.54
C LYS A 195 18.12 -6.96 -5.83
N VAL A 196 17.67 -5.75 -5.47
CA VAL A 196 16.32 -5.27 -5.77
C VAL A 196 16.11 -5.14 -7.28
N GLU A 197 17.05 -4.53 -7.99
CA GLU A 197 16.99 -4.38 -9.45
C GLU A 197 16.95 -5.72 -10.17
N GLY A 198 17.78 -6.67 -9.73
CA GLY A 198 17.79 -8.02 -10.29
C GLY A 198 16.52 -8.82 -9.98
N ALA A 199 15.90 -8.60 -8.83
CA ALA A 199 14.61 -9.22 -8.50
C ALA A 199 13.50 -8.73 -9.43
N VAL A 200 13.49 -7.43 -9.78
CA VAL A 200 12.48 -6.78 -10.64
C VAL A 200 12.97 -6.69 -12.10
N ASP A 201 13.77 -7.66 -12.54
CA ASP A 201 14.21 -7.72 -13.93
C ASP A 201 13.04 -8.08 -14.88
N ARG A 202 13.01 -7.42 -16.04
CA ARG A 202 11.93 -7.58 -17.03
C ARG A 202 11.75 -9.02 -17.50
N LYS A 203 12.85 -9.76 -17.74
CA LYS A 203 12.79 -11.16 -18.21
C LYS A 203 12.15 -12.05 -17.15
N ARG A 204 12.54 -11.84 -15.89
CA ARG A 204 11.98 -12.58 -14.75
C ARG A 204 10.49 -12.26 -14.56
N LEU A 205 10.10 -10.98 -14.67
CA LEU A 205 8.71 -10.57 -14.63
C LEU A 205 7.87 -11.24 -15.72
N LEU A 206 8.32 -11.19 -16.98
CA LEU A 206 7.62 -11.82 -18.09
C LEU A 206 7.47 -13.32 -17.88
N ALA A 207 8.53 -14.00 -17.46
CA ALA A 207 8.48 -15.44 -17.20
C ALA A 207 7.45 -15.82 -16.12
N LEU A 208 7.30 -15.00 -15.07
CA LEU A 208 6.32 -15.22 -14.01
C LEU A 208 4.88 -14.88 -14.44
N LEU A 209 4.70 -13.96 -15.38
CA LEU A 209 3.37 -13.57 -15.88
C LEU A 209 2.82 -14.49 -16.97
N GLU A 210 3.69 -15.26 -17.62
CA GLU A 210 3.36 -16.21 -18.71
C GLU A 210 3.18 -17.66 -18.22
N GLY A 211 3.68 -18.00 -17.01
CA GLY A 211 3.56 -19.32 -16.38
C GLY A 211 2.36 -19.46 -15.50
#